data_ed0f7c9598a11b05c89081d251bc18f3
#
_entry.id   ed0f7c9598a11b05c89081d251bc18f3
#
_cell.length_a   1.000
_cell.length_b   1.000
_cell.length_c   1.000
_cell.angle_alpha   90.00
_cell.angle_beta   90.00
_cell.angle_gamma   90.00
#
_symmetry.space_group_name_H-M   'P 1'
#
loop_
_entity.id
_entity.type
_entity.pdbx_description
1 polymer ?
#
loop_
_entity_poly.entity_id
_entity_poly.type
_entity_poly.pdbx_seq_one_letter_code
_entity_poly.pdbx_strand_id
1 'polypeptide(L)'
;MTSPVSPPPATRRSWGRIALVTALVLSLLLNAVAVGAWLRLREVRADLLGPEAAAARLPDDLRQELRTALRAEARSFRPLLRDVVQARAAIVAAAKARPYIRTDAEAAMVSFRTNLDTLLAEVQRVFLDQLDAKAESEP
;
A
#
# COMPACT_ATOMS: atom_id res chain seq x y z
N MET A 1 -1.78 -0.62 75.29
CA MET A 1 -0.83 -0.30 74.17
C MET A 1 -1.17 -1.22 73.02
N THR A 2 -1.97 -0.75 72.10
CA THR A 2 -2.39 -1.49 70.91
C THR A 2 -1.60 -0.94 69.70
N SER A 3 -0.73 -1.79 69.15
CA SER A 3 0.07 -1.45 67.93
C SER A 3 -0.84 -1.44 66.68
N PRO A 4 -0.72 -0.46 65.80
CA PRO A 4 -1.46 -0.45 64.54
C PRO A 4 -0.86 -1.44 63.53
N VAL A 5 -1.70 -2.33 63.00
CA VAL A 5 -1.35 -3.25 61.90
C VAL A 5 -1.34 -2.47 60.59
N SER A 6 -0.18 -2.43 59.94
CA SER A 6 -0.02 -1.81 58.61
C SER A 6 -0.70 -2.66 57.53
N PRO A 7 -1.44 -2.05 56.61
CA PRO A 7 -2.05 -2.79 55.50
C PRO A 7 -1.00 -3.27 54.48
N PRO A 8 -1.23 -4.43 53.80
CA PRO A 8 -0.30 -4.98 52.83
C PRO A 8 -0.20 -4.12 51.56
N PRO A 9 0.95 -4.07 50.87
CA PRO A 9 1.14 -3.26 49.69
C PRO A 9 0.31 -3.79 48.51
N ALA A 10 -0.44 -2.91 47.90
CA ALA A 10 -1.34 -3.20 46.78
C ALA A 10 -0.58 -3.74 45.55
N THR A 11 -1.06 -4.83 44.99
CA THR A 11 -0.55 -5.59 43.84
C THR A 11 -0.70 -4.82 42.50
N ARG A 12 -0.05 -3.67 42.36
CA ARG A 12 -0.04 -2.90 41.08
C ARG A 12 0.84 -3.51 40.00
N ARG A 13 1.64 -4.53 40.31
CA ARG A 13 2.69 -5.04 39.42
C ARG A 13 2.21 -6.08 38.41
N SER A 14 1.03 -6.66 38.53
CA SER A 14 0.50 -7.71 37.65
C SER A 14 -0.21 -7.18 36.41
N TRP A 15 -0.88 -6.05 36.50
CA TRP A 15 -1.65 -5.45 35.41
C TRP A 15 -0.78 -5.00 34.25
N GLY A 16 0.42 -4.45 34.50
CA GLY A 16 1.38 -4.07 33.46
C GLY A 16 1.90 -5.26 32.67
N ARG A 17 2.15 -6.40 33.32
CA ARG A 17 2.58 -7.64 32.66
C ARG A 17 1.47 -8.23 31.80
N ILE A 18 0.23 -8.23 32.30
CA ILE A 18 -0.93 -8.72 31.53
C ILE A 18 -1.14 -7.85 30.30
N ALA A 19 -1.12 -6.52 30.44
CA ALA A 19 -1.26 -5.58 29.33
C ALA A 19 -0.16 -5.77 28.28
N LEU A 20 1.10 -5.98 28.71
CA LEU A 20 2.23 -6.19 27.81
C LEU A 20 2.12 -7.53 27.06
N VAL A 21 1.73 -8.61 27.72
CA VAL A 21 1.51 -9.91 27.10
C VAL A 21 0.35 -9.84 26.11
N THR A 22 -0.74 -9.19 26.45
CA THR A 22 -1.89 -9.02 25.58
C THR A 22 -1.50 -8.20 24.32
N ALA A 23 -0.76 -7.12 24.48
CA ALA A 23 -0.26 -6.32 23.38
C ALA A 23 0.68 -7.11 22.45
N LEU A 24 1.57 -7.94 23.04
CA LEU A 24 2.47 -8.80 22.29
C LEU A 24 1.72 -9.86 21.48
N VAL A 25 0.76 -10.54 22.11
CA VAL A 25 -0.08 -11.56 21.44
C VAL A 25 -0.89 -10.93 20.31
N LEU A 26 -1.49 -9.75 20.53
CA LEU A 26 -2.23 -9.04 19.51
C LEU A 26 -1.34 -8.62 18.33
N SER A 27 -0.13 -8.12 18.61
CA SER A 27 0.87 -7.79 17.59
C SER A 27 1.29 -9.02 16.79
N LEU A 28 1.50 -10.16 17.44
CA LEU A 28 1.86 -11.41 16.77
C LEU A 28 0.73 -11.92 15.85
N LEU A 29 -0.50 -11.85 16.31
CA LEU A 29 -1.68 -12.20 15.52
C LEU A 29 -1.83 -11.28 14.30
N LEU A 30 -1.66 -9.97 14.47
CA LEU A 30 -1.73 -9.01 13.37
C LEU A 30 -0.65 -9.29 12.32
N ASN A 31 0.58 -9.57 12.75
CA ASN A 31 1.67 -9.94 11.86
C ASN A 31 1.40 -11.27 11.14
N ALA A 32 0.88 -12.28 11.82
CA ALA A 32 0.52 -13.56 11.20
C ALA A 32 -0.56 -13.40 10.14
N VAL A 33 -1.60 -12.59 10.41
CA VAL A 33 -2.65 -12.25 9.43
C VAL A 33 -2.06 -11.48 8.24
N ALA A 34 -1.19 -10.52 8.47
CA ALA A 34 -0.54 -9.76 7.40
C ALA A 34 0.33 -10.66 6.50
N VAL A 35 1.13 -11.55 7.09
CA VAL A 35 1.93 -12.54 6.35
C VAL A 35 1.03 -13.51 5.59
N GLY A 36 -0.02 -14.04 6.21
CA GLY A 36 -0.99 -14.93 5.56
C GLY A 36 -1.70 -14.28 4.38
N ALA A 37 -2.14 -13.04 4.54
CA ALA A 37 -2.76 -12.27 3.46
C ALA A 37 -1.77 -11.99 2.31
N TRP A 38 -0.50 -11.70 2.63
CA TRP A 38 0.55 -11.48 1.63
C TRP A 38 0.89 -12.75 0.85
N LEU A 39 1.01 -13.90 1.52
CA LEU A 39 1.23 -15.20 0.88
C LEU A 39 0.07 -15.56 -0.05
N ARG A 40 -1.17 -15.40 0.42
CA ARG A 40 -2.36 -15.66 -0.39
C ARG A 40 -2.46 -14.75 -1.61
N LEU A 41 -2.07 -13.48 -1.46
CA LEU A 41 -2.01 -12.54 -2.58
C LEU A 41 -0.93 -12.92 -3.61
N ARG A 42 0.19 -13.51 -3.16
CA ARG A 42 1.22 -14.04 -4.06
C ARG A 42 0.72 -15.27 -4.83
N GLU A 43 0.03 -16.20 -4.17
CA GLU A 43 -0.57 -17.38 -4.80
C GLU A 43 -1.60 -16.99 -5.85
N VAL A 44 -2.56 -16.10 -5.49
CA VAL A 44 -3.58 -15.60 -6.43
C VAL A 44 -2.93 -14.87 -7.61
N ARG A 45 -1.86 -14.12 -7.41
CA ARG A 45 -1.13 -13.50 -8.52
C ARG A 45 -0.42 -14.51 -9.40
N ALA A 46 0.17 -15.55 -8.81
CA ALA A 46 0.81 -16.62 -9.57
C ALA A 46 -0.21 -17.43 -10.41
N ASP A 47 -1.37 -17.69 -9.83
CA ASP A 47 -2.45 -18.43 -10.51
C ASP A 47 -3.10 -17.61 -11.63
N LEU A 48 -3.30 -16.30 -11.40
CA LEU A 48 -3.93 -15.41 -12.40
C LEU A 48 -2.99 -15.02 -13.53
N LEU A 49 -1.69 -14.86 -13.26
CA LEU A 49 -0.72 -14.37 -14.23
C LEU A 49 0.04 -15.50 -14.94
N GLY A 50 -0.08 -16.74 -14.47
CA GLY A 50 0.58 -17.92 -15.04
C GLY A 50 2.12 -17.91 -14.92
N PRO A 51 2.78 -19.02 -15.31
CA PRO A 51 4.24 -19.13 -15.27
C PRO A 51 4.94 -18.16 -16.23
N GLU A 52 4.26 -17.70 -17.28
CA GLU A 52 4.79 -16.74 -18.24
C GLU A 52 5.03 -15.34 -17.63
N ALA A 53 4.19 -14.91 -16.69
CA ALA A 53 4.42 -13.65 -15.98
C ALA A 53 5.61 -13.72 -15.00
N ALA A 54 6.00 -14.92 -14.58
CA ALA A 54 7.23 -15.12 -13.81
C ALA A 54 8.47 -15.03 -14.70
N ALA A 55 8.36 -15.43 -15.97
CA ALA A 55 9.42 -15.32 -16.99
C ALA A 55 9.57 -13.88 -17.52
N ALA A 56 8.49 -13.08 -17.50
CA ALA A 56 8.50 -11.67 -17.87
C ALA A 56 9.05 -10.73 -16.80
N ARG A 57 9.89 -11.24 -15.88
CA ARG A 57 10.55 -10.39 -14.89
C ARG A 57 11.61 -9.55 -15.58
N LEU A 58 11.51 -8.23 -15.40
CA LEU A 58 12.59 -7.34 -15.80
C LEU A 58 13.91 -7.79 -15.14
N PRO A 59 15.03 -7.73 -15.87
CA PRO A 59 16.37 -7.88 -15.30
C PRO A 59 16.55 -7.01 -14.05
N ASP A 60 17.34 -7.47 -13.09
CA ASP A 60 17.47 -6.79 -11.80
C ASP A 60 18.17 -5.42 -11.93
N ASP A 61 19.09 -5.29 -12.87
CA ASP A 61 19.75 -4.05 -13.27
C ASP A 61 18.72 -3.01 -13.78
N LEU A 62 17.92 -3.39 -14.77
CA LEU A 62 16.88 -2.52 -15.33
C LEU A 62 15.82 -2.12 -14.26
N ARG A 63 15.50 -3.03 -13.36
CA ARG A 63 14.59 -2.74 -12.25
C ARG A 63 15.18 -1.71 -11.29
N GLN A 64 16.48 -1.77 -11.02
CA GLN A 64 17.16 -0.82 -10.14
C GLN A 64 17.28 0.56 -10.81
N GLU A 65 17.63 0.59 -12.09
CA GLU A 65 17.68 1.82 -12.91
C GLU A 65 16.30 2.50 -12.95
N LEU A 66 15.25 1.75 -13.24
CA LEU A 66 13.88 2.26 -13.25
C LEU A 66 13.45 2.80 -11.87
N ARG A 67 13.80 2.12 -10.78
CA ARG A 67 13.51 2.63 -9.42
C ARG A 67 14.23 3.96 -9.15
N THR A 68 15.44 4.11 -9.64
CA THR A 68 16.23 5.34 -9.46
C THR A 68 15.63 6.46 -10.29
N ALA A 69 15.26 6.20 -11.55
CA ALA A 69 14.59 7.15 -12.42
C ALA A 69 13.24 7.60 -11.85
N LEU A 70 12.39 6.66 -11.40
CA LEU A 70 11.11 7.00 -10.76
C LEU A 70 11.27 7.81 -9.47
N ARG A 71 12.37 7.61 -8.72
CA ARG A 71 12.66 8.42 -7.54
C ARG A 71 13.13 9.83 -7.92
N ALA A 72 13.93 9.96 -8.97
CA ALA A 72 14.36 11.27 -9.49
C ALA A 72 13.14 12.09 -9.93
N GLU A 73 12.19 11.44 -10.59
CA GLU A 73 10.93 12.03 -11.07
C GLU A 73 9.81 12.08 -10.01
N ALA A 74 10.09 11.75 -8.75
CA ALA A 74 9.07 11.68 -7.70
C ALA A 74 8.27 12.98 -7.51
N ARG A 75 8.82 14.12 -7.92
CA ARG A 75 8.12 15.41 -7.86
C ARG A 75 6.99 15.51 -8.89
N SER A 76 7.18 14.97 -10.10
CA SER A 76 6.16 14.94 -11.15
C SER A 76 5.03 13.96 -10.81
N PHE A 77 5.33 12.85 -10.16
CA PHE A 77 4.35 11.84 -9.77
C PHE A 77 3.45 12.25 -8.59
N ARG A 78 3.94 13.11 -7.69
CA ARG A 78 3.16 13.50 -6.48
C ARG A 78 1.80 14.10 -6.78
N PRO A 79 1.64 15.09 -7.71
CA PRO A 79 0.33 15.62 -8.05
C PRO A 79 -0.55 14.54 -8.68
N LEU A 80 -0.04 13.74 -9.61
CA LEU A 80 -0.80 12.68 -10.29
C LEU A 80 -1.32 11.63 -9.31
N LEU A 81 -0.48 11.21 -8.35
CA LEU A 81 -0.90 10.30 -7.28
C LEU A 81 -1.99 10.91 -6.39
N ARG A 82 -1.88 12.21 -6.08
CA ARG A 82 -2.90 12.92 -5.31
C ARG A 82 -4.23 12.93 -6.04
N ASP A 83 -4.22 13.20 -7.34
CA ASP A 83 -5.41 13.26 -8.18
C ASP A 83 -6.11 11.90 -8.26
N VAL A 84 -5.34 10.81 -8.42
CA VAL A 84 -5.87 9.43 -8.36
C VAL A 84 -6.50 9.13 -7.00
N VAL A 85 -5.85 9.51 -5.89
CA VAL A 85 -6.38 9.29 -4.53
C VAL A 85 -7.66 10.10 -4.30
N GLN A 86 -7.71 11.36 -4.77
CA GLN A 86 -8.90 12.21 -4.66
C GLN A 86 -10.05 11.65 -5.50
N ALA A 87 -9.79 11.23 -6.73
CA ALA A 87 -10.80 10.63 -7.58
C ALA A 87 -11.36 9.32 -6.99
N ARG A 88 -10.49 8.49 -6.37
CA ARG A 88 -10.95 7.32 -5.62
C ARG A 88 -11.85 7.70 -4.44
N ALA A 89 -11.49 8.75 -3.70
CA ALA A 89 -12.33 9.24 -2.60
C ALA A 89 -13.69 9.74 -3.09
N ALA A 90 -13.75 10.36 -4.27
CA ALA A 90 -14.99 10.79 -4.90
C ALA A 90 -15.93 9.61 -5.23
N ILE A 91 -15.39 8.47 -5.73
CA ILE A 91 -16.17 7.25 -5.95
C ILE A 91 -16.81 6.78 -4.64
N VAL A 92 -16.03 6.74 -3.56
CA VAL A 92 -16.52 6.31 -2.23
C VAL A 92 -17.59 7.28 -1.71
N ALA A 93 -17.42 8.58 -1.92
CA ALA A 93 -18.38 9.60 -1.53
C ALA A 93 -19.70 9.45 -2.31
N ALA A 94 -19.63 9.30 -3.63
CA ALA A 94 -20.79 9.08 -4.49
C ALA A 94 -21.56 7.80 -4.12
N ALA A 95 -20.83 6.70 -3.81
CA ALA A 95 -21.46 5.45 -3.39
C ALA A 95 -22.17 5.54 -2.03
N LYS A 96 -21.70 6.42 -1.14
CA LYS A 96 -22.29 6.64 0.19
C LYS A 96 -23.34 7.74 0.23
N ALA A 97 -23.48 8.52 -0.84
CA ALA A 97 -24.44 9.64 -0.91
C ALA A 97 -25.88 9.17 -0.68
N ARG A 98 -26.68 10.03 -0.02
CA ARG A 98 -28.10 9.81 0.20
C ARG A 98 -28.86 11.10 -0.15
N PRO A 99 -29.70 11.10 -1.20
CA PRO A 99 -30.01 9.96 -2.08
C PRO A 99 -28.81 9.55 -2.95
N TYR A 100 -28.74 8.28 -3.35
CA TYR A 100 -27.75 7.79 -4.32
C TYR A 100 -28.12 8.27 -5.73
N ILE A 101 -27.17 8.89 -6.42
CA ILE A 101 -27.31 9.36 -7.79
C ILE A 101 -26.31 8.60 -8.66
N ARG A 102 -26.83 7.78 -9.57
CA ARG A 102 -26.00 6.91 -10.42
C ARG A 102 -25.05 7.69 -11.32
N THR A 103 -25.52 8.80 -11.90
CA THR A 103 -24.72 9.65 -12.79
C THR A 103 -23.50 10.25 -12.07
N ASP A 104 -23.63 10.58 -10.80
CA ASP A 104 -22.51 11.11 -10.01
C ASP A 104 -21.45 10.01 -9.75
N ALA A 105 -21.91 8.79 -9.49
CA ALA A 105 -21.01 7.65 -9.33
C ALA A 105 -20.28 7.31 -10.66
N GLU A 106 -20.99 7.33 -11.78
CA GLU A 106 -20.41 7.12 -13.12
C GLU A 106 -19.38 8.22 -13.45
N ALA A 107 -19.68 9.49 -13.19
CA ALA A 107 -18.77 10.61 -13.39
C ALA A 107 -17.49 10.47 -12.52
N ALA A 108 -17.64 10.06 -11.27
CA ALA A 108 -16.51 9.81 -10.38
C ALA A 108 -15.62 8.65 -10.88
N MET A 109 -16.21 7.58 -11.43
CA MET A 109 -15.48 6.47 -12.02
C MET A 109 -14.72 6.87 -13.29
N VAL A 110 -15.33 7.69 -14.14
CA VAL A 110 -14.67 8.25 -15.33
C VAL A 110 -13.47 9.10 -14.92
N SER A 111 -13.66 10.01 -13.96
CA SER A 111 -12.57 10.85 -13.43
C SER A 111 -11.42 10.03 -12.87
N PHE A 112 -11.72 8.98 -12.10
CA PHE A 112 -10.69 8.07 -11.56
C PHE A 112 -9.90 7.38 -12.69
N ARG A 113 -10.58 6.88 -13.72
CA ARG A 113 -9.93 6.24 -14.87
C ARG A 113 -9.02 7.21 -15.60
N THR A 114 -9.49 8.42 -15.89
CA THR A 114 -8.69 9.44 -16.58
C THR A 114 -7.43 9.81 -15.79
N ASN A 115 -7.53 9.99 -14.48
CA ASN A 115 -6.37 10.30 -13.64
C ASN A 115 -5.39 9.11 -13.54
N LEU A 116 -5.92 7.88 -13.52
CA LEU A 116 -5.07 6.68 -13.55
C LEU A 116 -4.33 6.54 -14.88
N ASP A 117 -5.02 6.78 -16.00
CA ASP A 117 -4.42 6.74 -17.34
C ASP A 117 -3.29 7.78 -17.47
N THR A 118 -3.49 8.99 -16.94
CA THR A 118 -2.46 10.03 -16.92
C THR A 118 -1.24 9.60 -16.08
N LEU A 119 -1.45 9.00 -14.91
CA LEU A 119 -0.36 8.47 -14.08
C LEU A 119 0.39 7.34 -14.81
N LEU A 120 -0.32 6.42 -15.45
CA LEU A 120 0.28 5.31 -16.18
C LEU A 120 1.08 5.81 -17.39
N ALA A 121 0.58 6.80 -18.12
CA ALA A 121 1.29 7.41 -19.25
C ALA A 121 2.62 8.02 -18.80
N GLU A 122 2.66 8.69 -17.64
CA GLU A 122 3.90 9.24 -17.10
C GLU A 122 4.88 8.15 -16.65
N VAL A 123 4.41 7.06 -16.06
CA VAL A 123 5.26 5.90 -15.74
C VAL A 123 5.83 5.28 -17.01
N GLN A 124 5.00 5.13 -18.06
CA GLN A 124 5.44 4.59 -19.36
C GLN A 124 6.49 5.49 -20.01
N ARG A 125 6.32 6.81 -19.96
CA ARG A 125 7.30 7.77 -20.46
C ARG A 125 8.66 7.56 -19.80
N VAL A 126 8.70 7.55 -18.45
CA VAL A 126 9.96 7.34 -17.72
C VAL A 126 10.59 5.99 -18.05
N PHE A 127 9.76 4.96 -18.25
CA PHE A 127 10.26 3.64 -18.63
C PHE A 127 10.89 3.65 -20.04
N LEU A 128 10.25 4.27 -21.01
CA LEU A 128 10.77 4.38 -22.38
C LEU A 128 12.05 5.21 -22.42
N ASP A 129 12.10 6.34 -21.70
CA ASP A 129 13.31 7.18 -21.59
C ASP A 129 14.52 6.36 -21.05
N GLN A 130 14.27 5.41 -20.11
CA GLN A 130 15.33 4.54 -19.59
C GLN A 130 15.77 3.47 -20.61
N LEU A 131 14.85 2.93 -21.40
CA LEU A 131 15.19 1.98 -22.46
C LEU A 131 15.99 2.64 -23.58
N ASP A 132 15.62 3.85 -23.96
CA ASP A 132 16.32 4.62 -24.99
C ASP A 132 17.75 4.97 -24.53
N ALA A 133 17.91 5.45 -23.29
CA ALA A 133 19.24 5.72 -22.71
C ALA A 133 20.12 4.47 -22.64
N LYS A 134 19.53 3.30 -22.36
CA LYS A 134 20.26 2.04 -22.35
C LYS A 134 20.67 1.60 -23.76
N ALA A 135 19.78 1.72 -24.74
CA ALA A 135 20.08 1.39 -26.13
C ALA A 135 21.20 2.27 -26.72
N GLU A 136 21.28 3.54 -26.32
CA GLU A 136 22.36 4.45 -26.72
C GLU A 136 23.71 4.13 -26.04
N SER A 137 23.70 3.46 -24.89
CA SER A 137 24.90 3.11 -24.12
C SER A 137 25.52 1.76 -24.50
N GLU A 138 24.78 0.91 -25.22
CA GLU A 138 25.23 -0.39 -25.73
C GLU A 138 25.55 -0.26 -27.24
N PRO A 139 26.85 -0.16 -27.64
CA PRO A 139 27.24 -0.03 -29.02
C PRO A 139 27.09 -1.34 -29.82
#